data_72b34b472173181d9b6cbabed52225d7
#
_entry.id   72b34b472173181d9b6cbabed52225d7
#
_cell.length_a   1.000
_cell.length_b   1.000
_cell.length_c   1.000
_cell.angle_alpha   90.00
_cell.angle_beta   90.00
_cell.angle_gamma   90.00
#
_symmetry.space_group_name_H-M   'P 1'
#
loop_
_entity.id
_entity.type
_entity.pdbx_description
1 polymer ?
#
loop_
_entity_poly.entity_id
_entity_poly.type
_entity_poly.pdbx_seq_one_letter_code
_entity_poly.pdbx_strand_id
1 'polypeptide(L)'
;PVAQVQVGFAYEVGEGVKQDSEQAVYWYQQASSQNYAPAHCYLAYCYEMGIGTPVDLKKAKELYLLSANMGYPRAMMAYGHMIEDEHPALALDYLKRSADYGYYPAINKYAYYLEKGIGIEKNEKLAFEYIQKAANDQDAQAMCTLGYYYEMGIGAKKDTAKAFEYYRQSAKAGHLHGMTNWGYCYEAGIGTEQDLSKAIEIYQ
;
A
#
# COMPACT_ATOMS: atom_id res chain seq x y z
N PRO A 1 -19.97 -15.94 1.63
CA PRO A 1 -18.65 -15.63 2.20
C PRO A 1 -18.42 -14.12 2.35
N VAL A 2 -18.91 -13.25 1.40
CA VAL A 2 -18.72 -11.79 1.47
C VAL A 2 -19.25 -11.21 2.77
N ALA A 3 -20.53 -11.45 3.10
CA ALA A 3 -21.15 -10.97 4.34
C ALA A 3 -20.43 -11.48 5.59
N GLN A 4 -19.91 -12.69 5.57
CA GLN A 4 -19.16 -13.26 6.69
C GLN A 4 -17.83 -12.52 6.90
N VAL A 5 -17.12 -12.15 5.83
CA VAL A 5 -15.91 -11.31 5.94
C VAL A 5 -16.24 -9.93 6.51
N GLN A 6 -17.36 -9.32 6.08
CA GLN A 6 -17.79 -8.03 6.62
C GLN A 6 -18.15 -8.12 8.12
N VAL A 7 -18.83 -9.19 8.54
CA VAL A 7 -19.11 -9.44 9.97
C VAL A 7 -17.82 -9.66 10.75
N GLY A 8 -16.89 -10.45 10.20
CA GLY A 8 -15.56 -10.65 10.80
C GLY A 8 -14.82 -9.34 11.00
N PHE A 9 -14.80 -8.48 9.97
CA PHE A 9 -14.19 -7.16 10.04
C PHE A 9 -14.88 -6.24 11.05
N ALA A 10 -16.22 -6.26 11.11
CA ALA A 10 -16.96 -5.49 12.12
C ALA A 10 -16.56 -5.88 13.55
N TYR A 11 -16.38 -7.18 13.84
CA TYR A 11 -15.86 -7.65 15.12
C TYR A 11 -14.38 -7.28 15.34
N GLU A 12 -13.56 -7.31 14.29
CA GLU A 12 -12.13 -6.96 14.39
C GLU A 12 -11.94 -5.49 14.79
N VAL A 13 -12.72 -4.57 14.21
CA VAL A 13 -12.58 -3.12 14.47
C VAL A 13 -13.57 -2.56 15.48
N GLY A 14 -14.62 -3.32 15.84
CA GLY A 14 -15.69 -2.87 16.76
C GLY A 14 -16.72 -1.96 16.07
N GLU A 15 -16.95 -2.10 14.77
CA GLU A 15 -17.91 -1.28 14.03
C GLU A 15 -19.33 -1.85 14.16
N GLY A 16 -20.21 -1.14 14.86
CA GLY A 16 -21.59 -1.56 15.09
C GLY A 16 -21.76 -2.73 16.08
N VAL A 17 -20.67 -3.31 16.56
CA VAL A 17 -20.63 -4.38 17.56
C VAL A 17 -19.47 -4.14 18.52
N LYS A 18 -19.52 -4.79 19.71
CA LYS A 18 -18.35 -4.78 20.59
C LYS A 18 -17.20 -5.51 19.91
N GLN A 19 -16.01 -4.90 19.94
CA GLN A 19 -14.80 -5.53 19.40
C GLN A 19 -14.55 -6.90 20.05
N ASP A 20 -14.35 -7.92 19.20
CA ASP A 20 -14.11 -9.29 19.62
C ASP A 20 -13.29 -10.02 18.54
N SER A 21 -11.99 -10.15 18.78
CA SER A 21 -11.06 -10.74 17.82
C SER A 21 -11.28 -12.24 17.61
N GLU A 22 -11.79 -12.97 18.61
CA GLU A 22 -12.12 -14.41 18.47
C GLU A 22 -13.32 -14.60 17.54
N GLN A 23 -14.34 -13.73 17.66
CA GLN A 23 -15.46 -13.70 16.73
C GLN A 23 -15.02 -13.31 15.32
N ALA A 24 -14.10 -12.37 15.17
CA ALA A 24 -13.54 -12.03 13.86
C ALA A 24 -12.91 -13.25 13.19
N VAL A 25 -12.03 -13.98 13.91
CA VAL A 25 -11.40 -15.21 13.42
C VAL A 25 -12.46 -16.27 13.05
N TYR A 26 -13.47 -16.48 13.89
CA TYR A 26 -14.55 -17.41 13.61
C TYR A 26 -15.22 -17.10 12.25
N TRP A 27 -15.61 -15.86 12.03
CA TRP A 27 -16.28 -15.46 10.79
C TRP A 27 -15.36 -15.55 9.56
N TYR A 28 -14.08 -15.21 9.71
CA TYR A 28 -13.09 -15.40 8.64
C TYR A 28 -12.88 -16.88 8.31
N GLN A 29 -12.88 -17.77 9.31
CA GLN A 29 -12.82 -19.23 9.11
C GLN A 29 -14.05 -19.75 8.33
N GLN A 30 -15.26 -19.29 8.69
CA GLN A 30 -16.49 -19.64 8.00
C GLN A 30 -16.48 -19.21 6.53
N ALA A 31 -15.95 -18.03 6.23
CA ALA A 31 -15.80 -17.55 4.86
C ALA A 31 -14.68 -18.26 4.11
N SER A 32 -13.56 -18.55 4.78
CA SER A 32 -12.40 -19.28 4.25
C SER A 32 -12.76 -20.71 3.86
N SER A 33 -13.60 -21.41 4.66
CA SER A 33 -14.07 -22.76 4.33
C SER A 33 -14.89 -22.84 3.04
N GLN A 34 -15.41 -21.70 2.55
CA GLN A 34 -16.12 -21.57 1.27
C GLN A 34 -15.17 -21.19 0.11
N ASN A 35 -13.87 -21.36 0.30
CA ASN A 35 -12.84 -21.06 -0.70
C ASN A 35 -12.90 -19.61 -1.23
N TYR A 36 -13.05 -18.64 -0.33
CA TYR A 36 -13.12 -17.22 -0.65
C TYR A 36 -11.78 -16.53 -0.42
N ALA A 37 -11.12 -16.07 -1.48
CA ALA A 37 -9.75 -15.54 -1.44
C ALA A 37 -9.53 -14.42 -0.41
N PRO A 38 -10.38 -13.37 -0.31
CA PRO A 38 -10.22 -12.37 0.73
C PRO A 38 -10.26 -12.94 2.14
N ALA A 39 -11.13 -13.96 2.41
CA ALA A 39 -11.22 -14.57 3.73
C ALA A 39 -9.95 -15.34 4.11
N HIS A 40 -9.32 -16.04 3.16
CA HIS A 40 -8.01 -16.66 3.39
C HIS A 40 -6.97 -15.61 3.78
N CYS A 41 -6.96 -14.46 3.12
CA CYS A 41 -6.02 -13.37 3.41
C CYS A 41 -6.25 -12.76 4.81
N TYR A 42 -7.50 -12.47 5.20
CA TYR A 42 -7.80 -11.93 6.52
C TYR A 42 -7.49 -12.95 7.63
N LEU A 43 -7.82 -14.21 7.42
CA LEU A 43 -7.49 -15.28 8.37
C LEU A 43 -5.96 -15.48 8.50
N ALA A 44 -5.23 -15.40 7.37
CA ALA A 44 -3.77 -15.43 7.37
C ALA A 44 -3.18 -14.31 8.22
N TYR A 45 -3.70 -13.09 8.07
CA TYR A 45 -3.29 -11.95 8.87
C TYR A 45 -3.55 -12.14 10.38
N CYS A 46 -4.69 -12.74 10.73
CA CYS A 46 -4.98 -13.09 12.13
C CYS A 46 -3.94 -14.08 12.70
N TYR A 47 -3.56 -15.11 11.94
CA TYR A 47 -2.50 -16.04 12.36
C TYR A 47 -1.10 -15.40 12.39
N GLU A 48 -0.79 -14.48 11.48
CA GLU A 48 0.48 -13.76 11.45
C GLU A 48 0.65 -12.87 12.68
N MET A 49 -0.39 -12.12 13.02
CA MET A 49 -0.36 -11.10 14.09
C MET A 49 -0.82 -11.60 15.45
N GLY A 50 -1.38 -12.82 15.53
CA GLY A 50 -1.95 -13.33 16.77
C GLY A 50 -3.26 -12.65 17.18
N ILE A 51 -4.06 -12.19 16.22
CA ILE A 51 -5.34 -11.50 16.47
C ILE A 51 -6.43 -12.55 16.66
N GLY A 52 -6.96 -12.68 17.89
CA GLY A 52 -8.02 -13.65 18.22
C GLY A 52 -7.60 -15.13 18.11
N THR A 53 -6.32 -15.40 17.87
CA THR A 53 -5.73 -16.74 17.75
C THR A 53 -4.24 -16.67 18.09
N PRO A 54 -3.61 -17.74 18.58
CA PRO A 54 -2.14 -17.77 18.69
C PRO A 54 -1.46 -17.56 17.35
N VAL A 55 -0.28 -16.93 17.39
CA VAL A 55 0.57 -16.75 16.20
C VAL A 55 0.92 -18.11 15.60
N ASP A 56 0.69 -18.24 14.29
CA ASP A 56 1.07 -19.43 13.51
C ASP A 56 1.53 -18.99 12.12
N LEU A 57 2.80 -18.65 11.99
CA LEU A 57 3.39 -18.16 10.74
C LEU A 57 3.31 -19.19 9.60
N LYS A 58 3.30 -20.49 9.93
CA LYS A 58 3.17 -21.54 8.93
C LYS A 58 1.78 -21.53 8.30
N LYS A 59 0.74 -21.48 9.12
CA LYS A 59 -0.66 -21.35 8.62
C LYS A 59 -0.87 -20.02 7.89
N ALA A 60 -0.31 -18.93 8.41
CA ALA A 60 -0.38 -17.64 7.74
C ALA A 60 0.20 -17.72 6.32
N LYS A 61 1.42 -18.29 6.17
CA LYS A 61 2.10 -18.48 4.88
C LYS A 61 1.28 -19.34 3.91
N GLU A 62 0.71 -20.45 4.38
CA GLU A 62 -0.14 -21.36 3.59
C GLU A 62 -1.42 -20.65 3.10
N LEU A 63 -2.11 -19.93 3.96
CA LEU A 63 -3.33 -19.20 3.63
C LEU A 63 -3.09 -18.00 2.70
N TYR A 64 -1.99 -17.24 2.91
CA TYR A 64 -1.61 -16.18 1.99
C TYR A 64 -1.28 -16.74 0.60
N LEU A 65 -0.54 -17.86 0.52
CA LEU A 65 -0.25 -18.52 -0.76
C LEU A 65 -1.54 -18.97 -1.46
N LEU A 66 -2.47 -19.59 -0.73
CA LEU A 66 -3.75 -20.01 -1.28
C LEU A 66 -4.52 -18.82 -1.84
N SER A 67 -4.65 -17.74 -1.08
CA SER A 67 -5.32 -16.52 -1.49
C SER A 67 -4.63 -15.84 -2.68
N ALA A 68 -3.29 -15.80 -2.70
CA ALA A 68 -2.49 -15.24 -3.78
C ALA A 68 -2.67 -16.02 -5.10
N ASN A 69 -2.72 -17.37 -5.02
CA ASN A 69 -2.97 -18.23 -6.18
C ASN A 69 -4.39 -18.06 -6.74
N MET A 70 -5.34 -17.64 -5.93
CA MET A 70 -6.69 -17.25 -6.35
C MET A 70 -6.78 -15.84 -6.94
N GLY A 71 -5.65 -15.13 -7.05
CA GLY A 71 -5.59 -13.81 -7.67
C GLY A 71 -5.86 -12.64 -6.74
N TYR A 72 -5.85 -12.81 -5.41
CA TYR A 72 -6.11 -11.72 -4.47
C TYR A 72 -4.85 -10.86 -4.25
N PRO A 73 -4.83 -9.58 -4.70
CA PRO A 73 -3.59 -8.81 -4.77
C PRO A 73 -2.95 -8.53 -3.41
N ARG A 74 -3.76 -8.25 -2.38
CA ARG A 74 -3.27 -8.04 -1.01
C ARG A 74 -2.52 -9.27 -0.49
N ALA A 75 -3.03 -10.47 -0.78
CA ALA A 75 -2.37 -11.70 -0.37
C ALA A 75 -1.09 -11.98 -1.16
N MET A 76 -1.04 -11.61 -2.44
CA MET A 76 0.19 -11.67 -3.24
C MET A 76 1.31 -10.85 -2.60
N MET A 77 1.03 -9.60 -2.22
CA MET A 77 2.01 -8.75 -1.55
C MET A 77 2.41 -9.32 -0.18
N ALA A 78 1.45 -9.78 0.63
CA ALA A 78 1.72 -10.35 1.95
C ALA A 78 2.56 -11.63 1.86
N TYR A 79 2.19 -12.55 0.96
CA TYR A 79 2.97 -13.77 0.72
C TYR A 79 4.39 -13.45 0.22
N GLY A 80 4.52 -12.52 -0.74
CA GLY A 80 5.81 -12.05 -1.23
C GLY A 80 6.69 -11.55 -0.08
N HIS A 81 6.13 -10.75 0.83
CA HIS A 81 6.85 -10.26 2.00
C HIS A 81 7.33 -11.40 2.92
N MET A 82 6.50 -12.40 3.18
CA MET A 82 6.87 -13.55 4.04
C MET A 82 8.00 -14.42 3.48
N ILE A 83 8.21 -14.41 2.17
CA ILE A 83 9.24 -15.24 1.50
C ILE A 83 10.44 -14.43 1.00
N GLU A 84 10.48 -13.12 1.25
CA GLU A 84 11.46 -12.19 0.66
C GLU A 84 12.90 -12.60 0.98
N ASP A 85 13.18 -13.03 2.20
CA ASP A 85 14.52 -13.46 2.63
C ASP A 85 14.93 -14.83 2.07
N GLU A 86 13.97 -15.77 1.96
CA GLU A 86 14.24 -17.13 1.50
C GLU A 86 14.22 -17.24 -0.04
N HIS A 87 13.34 -16.49 -0.69
CA HIS A 87 13.07 -16.57 -2.12
C HIS A 87 12.87 -15.19 -2.76
N PRO A 88 13.89 -14.31 -2.79
CA PRO A 88 13.74 -12.91 -3.21
C PRO A 88 13.19 -12.73 -4.63
N ALA A 89 13.60 -13.58 -5.58
CA ALA A 89 13.11 -13.49 -6.97
C ALA A 89 11.61 -13.83 -7.07
N LEU A 90 11.14 -14.83 -6.31
CA LEU A 90 9.73 -15.20 -6.27
C LEU A 90 8.91 -14.13 -5.52
N ALA A 91 9.45 -13.58 -4.45
CA ALA A 91 8.83 -12.47 -3.71
C ALA A 91 8.60 -11.26 -4.62
N LEU A 92 9.60 -10.92 -5.43
CA LEU A 92 9.50 -9.83 -6.40
C LEU A 92 8.45 -10.11 -7.49
N ASP A 93 8.31 -11.36 -7.96
CA ASP A 93 7.25 -11.75 -8.90
C ASP A 93 5.86 -11.54 -8.30
N TYR A 94 5.62 -11.99 -7.06
CA TYR A 94 4.36 -11.76 -6.37
C TYR A 94 4.08 -10.28 -6.13
N LEU A 95 5.11 -9.48 -5.78
CA LEU A 95 4.98 -8.04 -5.62
C LEU A 95 4.58 -7.37 -6.93
N LYS A 96 5.26 -7.72 -8.04
CA LYS A 96 4.94 -7.22 -9.38
C LYS A 96 3.51 -7.57 -9.78
N ARG A 97 3.10 -8.84 -9.63
CA ARG A 97 1.73 -9.28 -9.94
C ARG A 97 0.69 -8.52 -9.12
N SER A 98 0.93 -8.31 -7.82
CA SER A 98 0.06 -7.50 -6.97
C SER A 98 -0.07 -6.06 -7.49
N ALA A 99 1.03 -5.45 -7.92
CA ALA A 99 1.04 -4.12 -8.52
C ALA A 99 0.29 -4.08 -9.86
N ASP A 100 0.48 -5.10 -10.72
CA ASP A 100 -0.22 -5.23 -12.00
C ASP A 100 -1.75 -5.39 -11.83
N TYR A 101 -2.20 -6.02 -10.73
CA TYR A 101 -3.61 -6.06 -10.34
C TYR A 101 -4.13 -4.74 -9.73
N GLY A 102 -3.31 -3.70 -9.63
CA GLY A 102 -3.72 -2.38 -9.16
C GLY A 102 -3.76 -2.20 -7.64
N TYR A 103 -3.08 -3.05 -6.87
CA TYR A 103 -2.98 -2.87 -5.42
C TYR A 103 -1.98 -1.75 -5.10
N TYR A 104 -2.45 -0.60 -4.66
CA TYR A 104 -1.62 0.61 -4.49
C TYR A 104 -0.41 0.43 -3.56
N PRO A 105 -0.50 -0.27 -2.40
CA PRO A 105 0.68 -0.54 -1.59
C PRO A 105 1.77 -1.32 -2.34
N ALA A 106 1.36 -2.28 -3.20
CA ALA A 106 2.30 -3.04 -4.01
C ALA A 106 2.88 -2.19 -5.16
N ILE A 107 2.08 -1.32 -5.78
CA ILE A 107 2.55 -0.38 -6.80
C ILE A 107 3.65 0.51 -6.21
N ASN A 108 3.43 1.12 -5.05
CA ASN A 108 4.41 1.99 -4.41
C ASN A 108 5.69 1.23 -4.03
N LYS A 109 5.59 0.02 -3.48
CA LYS A 109 6.76 -0.82 -3.13
C LYS A 109 7.51 -1.28 -4.39
N TYR A 110 6.81 -1.72 -5.44
CA TYR A 110 7.42 -2.17 -6.68
C TYR A 110 8.12 -1.04 -7.44
N ALA A 111 7.49 0.13 -7.51
CA ALA A 111 8.09 1.33 -8.08
C ALA A 111 9.38 1.75 -7.34
N TYR A 112 9.39 1.67 -6.02
CA TYR A 112 10.60 1.90 -5.23
C TYR A 112 11.72 0.89 -5.57
N TYR A 113 11.39 -0.39 -5.77
CA TYR A 113 12.38 -1.41 -6.16
C TYR A 113 12.94 -1.14 -7.55
N LEU A 114 12.10 -0.73 -8.49
CA LEU A 114 12.52 -0.31 -9.84
C LEU A 114 13.40 0.95 -9.80
N GLU A 115 13.05 1.93 -8.96
CA GLU A 115 13.84 3.17 -8.79
C GLU A 115 15.25 2.87 -8.25
N LYS A 116 15.34 1.97 -7.25
CA LYS A 116 16.62 1.67 -6.57
C LYS A 116 17.38 0.52 -7.19
N GLY A 117 16.77 -0.32 -8.03
CA GLY A 117 17.38 -1.54 -8.55
C GLY A 117 17.49 -2.64 -7.49
N ILE A 118 16.49 -2.77 -6.57
CA ILE A 118 16.49 -3.77 -5.50
C ILE A 118 15.99 -5.11 -6.05
N GLY A 119 16.87 -6.07 -6.23
CA GLY A 119 16.55 -7.40 -6.77
C GLY A 119 16.11 -7.41 -8.24
N ILE A 120 16.12 -6.26 -8.89
CA ILE A 120 15.70 -6.05 -10.29
C ILE A 120 16.59 -4.99 -10.93
N GLU A 121 16.72 -4.99 -12.26
CA GLU A 121 17.39 -3.92 -12.98
C GLU A 121 16.70 -2.57 -12.74
N LYS A 122 17.51 -1.56 -12.41
CA LYS A 122 17.02 -0.20 -12.16
C LYS A 122 16.29 0.33 -13.40
N ASN A 123 15.05 0.80 -13.22
CA ASN A 123 14.21 1.35 -14.28
C ASN A 123 13.32 2.49 -13.77
N GLU A 124 13.90 3.68 -13.68
CA GLU A 124 13.19 4.88 -13.19
C GLU A 124 11.98 5.25 -14.05
N LYS A 125 12.06 5.01 -15.37
CA LYS A 125 10.94 5.30 -16.27
C LYS A 125 9.74 4.39 -15.99
N LEU A 126 9.97 3.10 -15.81
CA LEU A 126 8.92 2.16 -15.46
C LEU A 126 8.35 2.43 -14.05
N ALA A 127 9.22 2.79 -13.10
CA ALA A 127 8.78 3.23 -11.77
C ALA A 127 7.81 4.41 -11.85
N PHE A 128 8.18 5.43 -12.65
CA PHE A 128 7.32 6.59 -12.90
C PHE A 128 5.97 6.19 -13.51
N GLU A 129 5.93 5.30 -14.49
CA GLU A 129 4.69 4.83 -15.14
C GLU A 129 3.74 4.15 -14.15
N TYR A 130 4.24 3.28 -13.25
CA TYR A 130 3.44 2.65 -12.20
C TYR A 130 2.85 3.69 -11.24
N ILE A 131 3.67 4.61 -10.75
CA ILE A 131 3.24 5.65 -9.82
C ILE A 131 2.26 6.62 -10.47
N GLN A 132 2.49 7.02 -11.72
CA GLN A 132 1.58 7.90 -12.46
C GLN A 132 0.19 7.28 -12.61
N LYS A 133 0.12 5.98 -12.91
CA LYS A 133 -1.17 5.27 -13.02
C LYS A 133 -1.92 5.31 -11.69
N ALA A 134 -1.28 4.96 -10.57
CA ALA A 134 -1.90 4.99 -9.25
C ALA A 134 -2.30 6.41 -8.82
N ALA A 135 -1.50 7.42 -9.14
CA ALA A 135 -1.82 8.83 -8.87
C ALA A 135 -3.02 9.32 -9.69
N ASN A 136 -3.17 8.87 -10.94
CA ASN A 136 -4.34 9.16 -11.76
C ASN A 136 -5.63 8.54 -11.18
N ASP A 137 -5.52 7.40 -10.49
CA ASP A 137 -6.60 6.76 -9.74
C ASP A 137 -6.81 7.40 -8.35
N GLN A 138 -6.18 8.55 -8.09
CA GLN A 138 -6.28 9.37 -6.88
C GLN A 138 -5.73 8.70 -5.61
N ASP A 139 -4.82 7.71 -5.72
CA ASP A 139 -4.11 7.20 -4.55
C ASP A 139 -3.22 8.28 -3.93
N ALA A 140 -3.48 8.61 -2.67
CA ALA A 140 -2.85 9.74 -1.99
C ALA A 140 -1.34 9.56 -1.81
N GLN A 141 -0.88 8.33 -1.56
CA GLN A 141 0.53 8.01 -1.44
C GLN A 141 1.23 8.10 -2.80
N ALA A 142 0.61 7.56 -3.86
CA ALA A 142 1.16 7.64 -5.21
C ALA A 142 1.23 9.09 -5.70
N MET A 143 0.25 9.94 -5.40
CA MET A 143 0.33 11.38 -5.68
C MET A 143 1.53 12.02 -4.98
N CYS A 144 1.80 11.69 -3.70
CA CYS A 144 2.98 12.19 -3.00
C CYS A 144 4.28 11.71 -3.67
N THR A 145 4.36 10.42 -4.00
CA THR A 145 5.53 9.85 -4.70
C THR A 145 5.73 10.46 -6.08
N LEU A 146 4.65 10.72 -6.83
CA LEU A 146 4.73 11.37 -8.14
C LEU A 146 5.22 12.82 -8.03
N GLY A 147 4.80 13.54 -6.99
CA GLY A 147 5.35 14.85 -6.64
C GLY A 147 6.86 14.78 -6.45
N TYR A 148 7.35 13.82 -5.66
CA TYR A 148 8.77 13.59 -5.47
C TYR A 148 9.51 13.25 -6.78
N TYR A 149 8.92 12.42 -7.64
CA TYR A 149 9.51 12.07 -8.93
C TYR A 149 9.66 13.30 -9.84
N TYR A 150 8.67 14.19 -9.89
CA TYR A 150 8.78 15.45 -10.62
C TYR A 150 9.78 16.42 -9.99
N GLU A 151 9.88 16.47 -8.66
CA GLU A 151 10.85 17.33 -7.97
C GLU A 151 12.29 16.91 -8.25
N MET A 152 12.55 15.60 -8.25
CA MET A 152 13.89 15.05 -8.43
C MET A 152 14.24 14.77 -9.90
N GLY A 153 13.25 14.68 -10.78
CA GLY A 153 13.45 14.31 -12.18
C GLY A 153 13.62 12.79 -12.37
N ILE A 154 12.97 11.97 -11.53
CA ILE A 154 13.03 10.50 -11.58
C ILE A 154 12.03 10.00 -12.64
N GLY A 155 12.54 9.33 -13.68
CA GLY A 155 11.74 8.77 -14.76
C GLY A 155 11.07 9.80 -15.69
N ALA A 156 11.11 11.09 -15.33
CA ALA A 156 10.58 12.20 -16.09
C ALA A 156 11.46 13.45 -15.96
N LYS A 157 11.24 14.44 -16.82
CA LYS A 157 11.92 15.74 -16.67
C LYS A 157 11.48 16.40 -15.36
N LYS A 158 12.47 16.95 -14.63
CA LYS A 158 12.23 17.75 -13.41
C LYS A 158 11.21 18.87 -13.69
N ASP A 159 10.18 18.97 -12.83
CA ASP A 159 9.10 19.95 -12.91
C ASP A 159 8.57 20.26 -11.50
N THR A 160 9.13 21.29 -10.88
CA THR A 160 8.80 21.67 -9.51
C THR A 160 7.37 22.20 -9.36
N ALA A 161 6.79 22.79 -10.42
CA ALA A 161 5.40 23.24 -10.38
C ALA A 161 4.42 22.04 -10.33
N LYS A 162 4.70 20.98 -11.10
CA LYS A 162 3.95 19.73 -10.98
C LYS A 162 4.17 19.05 -9.63
N ALA A 163 5.40 19.05 -9.11
CA ALA A 163 5.69 18.51 -7.80
C ALA A 163 4.83 19.16 -6.72
N PHE A 164 4.78 20.50 -6.69
CA PHE A 164 3.94 21.27 -5.79
C PHE A 164 2.45 20.87 -5.89
N GLU A 165 1.94 20.77 -7.11
CA GLU A 165 0.53 20.44 -7.34
C GLU A 165 0.19 19.01 -6.87
N TYR A 166 1.04 18.01 -7.12
CA TYR A 166 0.84 16.64 -6.64
C TYR A 166 0.96 16.51 -5.13
N TYR A 167 1.90 17.23 -4.49
CA TYR A 167 1.97 17.27 -3.02
C TYR A 167 0.71 17.90 -2.42
N ARG A 168 0.20 18.97 -3.02
CA ARG A 168 -1.05 19.61 -2.61
C ARG A 168 -2.24 18.67 -2.74
N GLN A 169 -2.35 17.92 -3.83
CA GLN A 169 -3.43 16.93 -4.04
C GLN A 169 -3.34 15.80 -3.03
N SER A 170 -2.16 15.25 -2.80
CA SER A 170 -1.89 14.23 -1.78
C SER A 170 -2.28 14.70 -0.38
N ALA A 171 -1.90 15.93 -0.02
CA ALA A 171 -2.26 16.56 1.24
C ALA A 171 -3.78 16.68 1.42
N LYS A 172 -4.49 17.16 0.39
CA LYS A 172 -5.96 17.27 0.39
C LYS A 172 -6.67 15.91 0.50
N ALA A 173 -6.03 14.85 0.03
CA ALA A 173 -6.49 13.47 0.22
C ALA A 173 -6.12 12.88 1.61
N GLY A 174 -5.57 13.70 2.52
CA GLY A 174 -5.28 13.32 3.91
C GLY A 174 -3.94 12.61 4.12
N HIS A 175 -3.03 12.59 3.15
CA HIS A 175 -1.73 11.93 3.28
C HIS A 175 -0.74 12.82 4.03
N LEU A 176 -0.26 12.37 5.21
CA LEU A 176 0.60 13.18 6.08
C LEU A 176 1.92 13.61 5.41
N HIS A 177 2.59 12.72 4.66
CA HIS A 177 3.81 13.11 3.94
C HIS A 177 3.51 14.10 2.81
N GLY A 178 2.31 14.01 2.19
CA GLY A 178 1.85 15.01 1.23
C GLY A 178 1.70 16.38 1.87
N MET A 179 1.12 16.46 3.08
CA MET A 179 1.02 17.71 3.86
C MET A 179 2.40 18.28 4.20
N THR A 180 3.31 17.43 4.70
CA THR A 180 4.68 17.84 5.03
C THR A 180 5.40 18.39 3.80
N ASN A 181 5.34 17.69 2.66
CA ASN A 181 6.01 18.12 1.44
C ASN A 181 5.37 19.38 0.85
N TRP A 182 4.05 19.51 0.94
CA TRP A 182 3.36 20.72 0.51
C TRP A 182 3.74 21.94 1.34
N GLY A 183 3.81 21.81 2.68
CA GLY A 183 4.32 22.84 3.57
C GLY A 183 5.78 23.21 3.26
N TYR A 184 6.63 22.21 3.03
CA TYR A 184 8.02 22.40 2.63
C TYR A 184 8.17 23.15 1.30
N CYS A 185 7.27 22.92 0.34
CA CYS A 185 7.27 23.67 -0.90
C CYS A 185 7.11 25.19 -0.67
N TYR A 186 6.22 25.60 0.25
CA TYR A 186 6.09 27.00 0.63
C TYR A 186 7.30 27.51 1.44
N GLU A 187 7.86 26.68 2.33
CA GLU A 187 9.03 27.04 3.11
C GLU A 187 10.27 27.29 2.23
N ALA A 188 10.48 26.43 1.21
CA ALA A 188 11.67 26.48 0.36
C ALA A 188 11.46 27.20 -0.99
N GLY A 189 10.23 27.59 -1.34
CA GLY A 189 9.90 28.15 -2.64
C GLY A 189 9.99 27.13 -3.79
N ILE A 190 9.62 25.86 -3.55
CA ILE A 190 9.67 24.80 -4.55
C ILE A 190 8.35 24.78 -5.35
N GLY A 191 8.41 25.17 -6.62
CA GLY A 191 7.26 25.23 -7.51
C GLY A 191 6.23 26.30 -7.17
N THR A 192 6.51 27.14 -6.18
CA THR A 192 5.72 28.29 -5.74
C THR A 192 6.62 29.39 -5.18
N GLU A 193 6.09 30.58 -4.93
CA GLU A 193 6.80 31.59 -4.16
C GLU A 193 6.93 31.17 -2.69
N GLN A 194 8.05 31.54 -2.06
CA GLN A 194 8.26 31.26 -0.64
C GLN A 194 7.23 32.01 0.22
N ASP A 195 6.59 31.28 1.15
CA ASP A 195 5.59 31.84 2.06
C ASP A 195 5.59 31.04 3.39
N LEU A 196 6.36 31.53 4.36
CA LEU A 196 6.49 30.88 5.67
C LEU A 196 5.18 30.87 6.47
N SER A 197 4.30 31.85 6.25
CA SER A 197 3.01 31.88 6.94
C SER A 197 2.11 30.73 6.49
N LYS A 198 2.05 30.48 5.17
CA LYS A 198 1.32 29.32 4.62
C LYS A 198 1.96 28.00 5.00
N ALA A 199 3.30 27.92 5.05
CA ALA A 199 3.97 26.71 5.51
C ALA A 199 3.53 26.34 6.94
N ILE A 200 3.52 27.32 7.87
CA ILE A 200 3.08 27.13 9.26
C ILE A 200 1.61 26.73 9.31
N GLU A 201 0.72 27.34 8.54
CA GLU A 201 -0.70 27.01 8.48
C GLU A 201 -0.94 25.54 8.06
N ILE A 202 -0.13 25.03 7.12
CA ILE A 202 -0.23 23.66 6.63
C ILE A 202 0.29 22.64 7.66
N TYR A 203 1.29 23.02 8.46
CA TYR A 203 1.88 22.13 9.48
C TYR A 203 1.03 22.03 10.76
N GLN A 204 0.06 22.92 11.00
CA GLN A 204 -0.85 22.93 12.14
C GLN A 204 -2.09 22.04 11.93
#